data_d7f3abe80eadcdbd402a8be31046e215
#
_entry.id   d7f3abe80eadcdbd402a8be31046e215
#
_cell.length_a   1.000
_cell.length_b   1.000
_cell.length_c   1.000
_cell.angle_alpha   90.00
_cell.angle_beta   90.00
_cell.angle_gamma   90.00
#
_symmetry.space_group_name_H-M   'P 1'
#
loop_
_entity.id
_entity.type
_entity.pdbx_description
1 polymer ?
#
loop_
_entity_poly.entity_id
_entity_poly.type
_entity_poly.pdbx_seq_one_letter_code
_entity_poly.pdbx_strand_id
1 'polypeptide(L)'
;MSRAPTSHLAEVAATFLRLGTIAFGGPAAHTAMMREELVRRKQWVTDERFVDLMGATNLIPGPNSTELAIHLGYERARWRGLITAGVCFIVPAALMVTALAWMYVTYGDTPQIEAVLYGVVLVVIAIIAHALIGLRRIAFKTPFLIALGLAALAAYLWGLNELVILAAGADEERRLER
;
A
#
# COMPACT_ATOMS: atom_id res chain seq x y z
N MET A 1 30.49 -12.47 -17.48
CA MET A 1 29.60 -12.74 -18.64
C MET A 1 28.42 -11.77 -18.54
N SER A 2 28.44 -10.73 -19.38
CA SER A 2 27.36 -9.73 -19.44
C SER A 2 26.12 -10.39 -20.07
N ARG A 3 25.08 -10.65 -19.28
CA ARG A 3 23.79 -11.11 -19.79
C ARG A 3 23.18 -10.01 -20.69
N ALA A 4 22.62 -10.39 -21.81
CA ALA A 4 21.99 -9.47 -22.76
C ALA A 4 20.92 -8.60 -22.06
N PRO A 5 20.77 -7.31 -22.43
CA PRO A 5 19.83 -6.37 -21.78
C PRO A 5 18.36 -6.83 -21.83
N THR A 6 18.00 -7.65 -22.80
CA THR A 6 16.67 -8.26 -22.91
C THR A 6 16.35 -9.27 -21.79
N SER A 7 17.39 -9.95 -21.24
CA SER A 7 17.21 -10.88 -20.11
C SER A 7 16.86 -10.16 -18.82
N HIS A 8 17.37 -8.94 -18.59
CA HIS A 8 17.07 -8.16 -17.42
C HIS A 8 15.63 -7.62 -17.44
N LEU A 9 15.11 -7.20 -18.59
CA LEU A 9 13.73 -6.73 -18.71
C LEU A 9 12.71 -7.85 -18.49
N ALA A 10 12.95 -9.03 -19.09
CA ALA A 10 12.09 -10.19 -18.87
C ALA A 10 12.08 -10.62 -17.39
N GLU A 11 13.23 -10.54 -16.74
CA GLU A 11 13.35 -10.83 -15.31
C GLU A 11 12.57 -9.80 -14.45
N VAL A 12 12.67 -8.51 -14.78
CA VAL A 12 11.90 -7.43 -14.12
C VAL A 12 10.40 -7.67 -14.32
N ALA A 13 9.97 -7.92 -15.55
CA ALA A 13 8.56 -8.16 -15.86
C ALA A 13 8.01 -9.35 -15.08
N ALA A 14 8.67 -10.51 -15.14
CA ALA A 14 8.22 -11.72 -14.44
C ALA A 14 8.17 -11.53 -12.92
N THR A 15 9.15 -10.82 -12.35
CA THR A 15 9.22 -10.57 -10.91
C THR A 15 8.11 -9.65 -10.44
N PHE A 16 7.91 -8.51 -11.10
CA PHE A 16 6.89 -7.55 -10.67
C PHE A 16 5.47 -7.98 -11.06
N LEU A 17 5.29 -8.74 -12.13
CA LEU A 17 4.01 -9.37 -12.45
C LEU A 17 3.59 -10.35 -11.33
N ARG A 18 4.53 -11.20 -10.89
CA ARG A 18 4.29 -12.12 -9.77
C ARG A 18 3.99 -11.36 -8.48
N LEU A 19 4.82 -10.37 -8.13
CA LEU A 19 4.58 -9.54 -6.93
C LEU A 19 3.24 -8.81 -6.99
N GLY A 20 2.89 -8.19 -8.12
CA GLY A 20 1.61 -7.51 -8.30
C GLY A 20 0.39 -8.42 -8.23
N THR A 21 0.58 -9.72 -8.51
CA THR A 21 -0.50 -10.71 -8.44
C THR A 21 -0.69 -11.28 -7.02
N ILE A 22 0.40 -11.48 -6.25
CA ILE A 22 0.35 -12.18 -4.96
C ILE A 22 0.53 -11.26 -3.75
N ALA A 23 0.89 -9.99 -3.95
CA ALA A 23 1.15 -9.07 -2.86
C ALA A 23 -0.16 -8.53 -2.26
N PHE A 24 -0.74 -9.29 -1.35
CA PHE A 24 -1.87 -8.85 -0.52
C PHE A 24 -1.38 -8.45 0.87
N GLY A 25 -2.05 -7.46 1.50
CA GLY A 25 -1.76 -7.07 2.87
C GLY A 25 -1.25 -5.63 3.05
N GLY A 26 -1.31 -4.83 1.99
CA GLY A 26 -0.99 -3.40 2.02
C GLY A 26 0.51 -3.08 1.92
N PRO A 27 0.89 -1.79 2.06
CA PRO A 27 2.24 -1.31 1.75
C PRO A 27 3.36 -2.01 2.52
N ALA A 28 3.13 -2.35 3.79
CA ALA A 28 4.12 -3.04 4.62
C ALA A 28 4.41 -4.47 4.12
N ALA A 29 3.36 -5.20 3.71
CA ALA A 29 3.51 -6.53 3.14
C ALA A 29 4.22 -6.48 1.78
N HIS A 30 3.85 -5.52 0.92
CA HIS A 30 4.51 -5.30 -0.39
C HIS A 30 6.00 -5.02 -0.21
N THR A 31 6.36 -4.12 0.70
CA THR A 31 7.76 -3.79 1.00
C THR A 31 8.53 -5.00 1.52
N ALA A 32 7.95 -5.77 2.44
CA ALA A 32 8.57 -6.98 2.97
C ALA A 32 8.80 -8.04 1.86
N MET A 33 7.83 -8.25 0.98
CA MET A 33 7.95 -9.18 -0.14
C MET A 33 8.99 -8.72 -1.16
N MET A 34 9.05 -7.43 -1.47
CA MET A 34 10.08 -6.85 -2.36
C MET A 34 11.48 -7.03 -1.75
N ARG A 35 11.65 -6.76 -0.45
CA ARG A 35 12.92 -6.96 0.24
C ARG A 35 13.39 -8.41 0.18
N GLU A 36 12.49 -9.36 0.50
CA GLU A 36 12.81 -10.78 0.44
C GLU A 36 13.21 -11.23 -0.97
N GLU A 37 12.44 -10.82 -2.00
CA GLU A 37 12.68 -11.27 -3.37
C GLU A 37 13.88 -10.56 -4.01
N LEU A 38 14.02 -9.23 -3.84
CA LEU A 38 14.97 -8.43 -4.61
C LEU A 38 16.31 -8.23 -3.89
N VAL A 39 16.32 -8.21 -2.57
CA VAL A 39 17.55 -8.10 -1.78
C VAL A 39 18.09 -9.49 -1.46
N ARG A 40 17.30 -10.36 -0.81
CA ARG A 40 17.78 -11.65 -0.30
C ARG A 40 17.94 -12.71 -1.38
N ARG A 41 16.92 -12.89 -2.23
CA ARG A 41 16.92 -13.97 -3.23
C ARG A 41 17.65 -13.60 -4.51
N LYS A 42 17.32 -12.45 -5.08
CA LYS A 42 17.84 -12.03 -6.41
C LYS A 42 19.06 -11.14 -6.33
N GLN A 43 19.32 -10.52 -5.18
CA GLN A 43 20.46 -9.63 -4.95
C GLN A 43 20.58 -8.52 -6.01
N TRP A 44 19.46 -7.92 -6.40
CA TRP A 44 19.47 -6.81 -7.35
C TRP A 44 20.02 -5.53 -6.73
N VAL A 45 19.75 -5.34 -5.44
CA VAL A 45 20.18 -4.21 -4.63
C VAL A 45 20.67 -4.71 -3.28
N THR A 46 21.56 -3.94 -2.64
CA THR A 46 21.97 -4.19 -1.24
C THR A 46 20.86 -3.78 -0.29
N ASP A 47 20.93 -4.27 0.95
CA ASP A 47 19.96 -3.94 1.99
C ASP A 47 19.96 -2.44 2.30
N GLU A 48 21.15 -1.82 2.35
CA GLU A 48 21.33 -0.37 2.55
C GLU A 48 20.63 0.41 1.43
N ARG A 49 20.90 0.04 0.17
CA ARG A 49 20.28 0.71 -0.97
C ARG A 49 18.76 0.56 -1.00
N PHE A 50 18.26 -0.59 -0.57
CA PHE A 50 16.80 -0.81 -0.44
C PHE A 50 16.19 0.12 0.60
N VAL A 51 16.83 0.28 1.76
CA VAL A 51 16.37 1.17 2.84
C VAL A 51 16.44 2.63 2.39
N ASP A 52 17.46 3.05 1.67
CA ASP A 52 17.57 4.40 1.10
C ASP A 52 16.41 4.70 0.14
N LEU A 53 16.12 3.77 -0.78
CA LEU A 53 15.00 3.92 -1.71
C LEU A 53 13.65 3.96 -0.99
N MET A 54 13.46 3.13 0.02
CA MET A 54 12.26 3.13 0.85
C MET A 54 12.11 4.46 1.61
N GLY A 55 13.21 5.00 2.14
CA GLY A 55 13.22 6.32 2.78
C GLY A 55 12.84 7.43 1.81
N ALA A 56 13.39 7.41 0.59
CA ALA A 56 13.08 8.39 -0.44
C ALA A 56 11.60 8.37 -0.86
N THR A 57 11.01 7.18 -1.03
CA THR A 57 9.58 7.05 -1.38
C THR A 57 8.65 7.51 -0.24
N ASN A 58 9.08 7.40 1.01
CA ASN A 58 8.29 7.87 2.16
C ASN A 58 8.26 9.41 2.31
N LEU A 59 9.13 10.14 1.61
CA LEU A 59 9.12 11.61 1.60
C LEU A 59 8.02 12.19 0.69
N ILE A 60 7.55 11.41 -0.28
CA ILE A 60 6.54 11.85 -1.24
C ILE A 60 5.20 11.24 -0.80
N PRO A 61 4.14 12.05 -0.59
CA PRO A 61 2.82 11.53 -0.28
C PRO A 61 2.26 10.77 -1.48
N GLY A 62 2.15 9.44 -1.39
CA GLY A 62 1.68 8.64 -2.50
C GLY A 62 1.67 7.13 -2.20
N PRO A 63 1.49 6.30 -3.23
CA PRO A 63 1.49 4.83 -3.10
C PRO A 63 2.91 4.29 -2.97
N ASN A 64 3.54 4.47 -1.81
CA ASN A 64 4.95 4.18 -1.53
C ASN A 64 5.43 2.82 -2.05
N SER A 65 4.58 1.78 -1.98
CA SER A 65 4.95 0.46 -2.48
C SER A 65 5.08 0.41 -4.01
N THR A 66 4.26 1.16 -4.73
CA THR A 66 4.35 1.26 -6.20
C THR A 66 5.57 2.09 -6.61
N GLU A 67 5.84 3.18 -5.92
CA GLU A 67 7.03 4.00 -6.14
C GLU A 67 8.30 3.21 -5.88
N LEU A 68 8.35 2.44 -4.79
CA LEU A 68 9.47 1.55 -4.49
C LEU A 68 9.66 0.50 -5.59
N ALA A 69 8.59 -0.10 -6.11
CA ALA A 69 8.65 -1.05 -7.23
C ALA A 69 9.28 -0.42 -8.48
N ILE A 70 8.86 0.81 -8.82
CA ILE A 70 9.36 1.59 -9.95
C ILE A 70 10.85 1.88 -9.80
N HIS A 71 11.28 2.33 -8.61
CA HIS A 71 12.69 2.60 -8.31
C HIS A 71 13.55 1.34 -8.38
N LEU A 72 13.10 0.22 -7.83
CA LEU A 72 13.80 -1.06 -7.90
C LEU A 72 13.91 -1.58 -9.35
N GLY A 73 12.88 -1.36 -10.15
CA GLY A 73 12.93 -1.63 -11.59
C GLY A 73 13.96 -0.77 -12.31
N TYR A 74 14.08 0.50 -11.93
CA TYR A 74 15.10 1.41 -12.46
C TYR A 74 16.53 0.94 -12.11
N GLU A 75 16.77 0.53 -10.88
CA GLU A 75 18.08 -0.01 -10.47
C GLU A 75 18.50 -1.21 -11.33
N ARG A 76 17.57 -2.07 -11.72
CA ARG A 76 17.84 -3.29 -12.49
C ARG A 76 18.03 -3.05 -13.99
N ALA A 77 17.22 -2.20 -14.61
CA ALA A 77 17.18 -2.04 -16.07
C ALA A 77 16.93 -0.59 -16.54
N ARG A 78 17.28 0.39 -15.71
CA ARG A 78 17.16 1.83 -15.98
C ARG A 78 15.71 2.20 -16.37
N TRP A 79 15.51 3.16 -17.28
CA TRP A 79 14.20 3.66 -17.68
C TRP A 79 13.23 2.58 -18.19
N ARG A 80 13.76 1.61 -18.91
CA ARG A 80 12.96 0.46 -19.36
C ARG A 80 12.50 -0.40 -18.20
N GLY A 81 13.37 -0.63 -17.21
CA GLY A 81 13.04 -1.36 -16.00
C GLY A 81 12.00 -0.65 -15.15
N LEU A 82 12.09 0.69 -15.04
CA LEU A 82 11.12 1.54 -14.34
C LEU A 82 9.70 1.35 -14.89
N ILE A 83 9.55 1.52 -16.22
CA ILE A 83 8.24 1.39 -16.89
C ILE A 83 7.72 -0.05 -16.76
N THR A 84 8.59 -1.03 -17.02
CA THR A 84 8.19 -2.45 -16.95
C THR A 84 7.76 -2.86 -15.54
N ALA A 85 8.51 -2.45 -14.52
CA ALA A 85 8.17 -2.74 -13.12
C ALA A 85 6.83 -2.10 -12.72
N GLY A 86 6.64 -0.81 -13.04
CA GLY A 86 5.39 -0.11 -12.75
C GLY A 86 4.19 -0.77 -13.41
N VAL A 87 4.26 -1.00 -14.71
CA VAL A 87 3.17 -1.64 -15.47
C VAL A 87 2.88 -3.05 -14.94
N CYS A 88 3.90 -3.89 -14.79
CA CYS A 88 3.74 -5.27 -14.33
C CYS A 88 3.26 -5.37 -12.88
N PHE A 89 3.55 -4.38 -12.05
CA PHE A 89 3.08 -4.36 -10.66
C PHE A 89 1.63 -3.86 -10.55
N ILE A 90 1.23 -2.88 -11.36
CA ILE A 90 -0.09 -2.25 -11.28
C ILE A 90 -1.16 -3.03 -12.06
N VAL A 91 -0.84 -3.51 -13.27
CA VAL A 91 -1.80 -4.10 -14.20
C VAL A 91 -2.55 -5.31 -13.60
N PRO A 92 -1.93 -6.26 -12.88
CA PRO A 92 -2.67 -7.38 -12.30
C PRO A 92 -3.80 -6.93 -11.37
N ALA A 93 -3.51 -5.99 -10.47
CA ALA A 93 -4.50 -5.44 -9.55
C ALA A 93 -5.61 -4.67 -10.30
N ALA A 94 -5.23 -3.85 -11.28
CA ALA A 94 -6.17 -3.11 -12.11
C ALA A 94 -7.12 -4.05 -12.88
N LEU A 95 -6.59 -5.12 -13.47
CA LEU A 95 -7.41 -6.12 -14.15
C LEU A 95 -8.37 -6.86 -13.22
N MET A 96 -7.90 -7.25 -12.04
CA MET A 96 -8.75 -7.90 -11.03
C MET A 96 -9.90 -6.99 -10.60
N VAL A 97 -9.60 -5.73 -10.28
CA VAL A 97 -10.63 -4.75 -9.87
C VAL A 97 -11.59 -4.45 -11.01
N THR A 98 -11.10 -4.31 -12.25
CA THR A 98 -11.93 -4.08 -13.43
C THR A 98 -12.86 -5.26 -13.71
N ALA A 99 -12.35 -6.49 -13.59
CA ALA A 99 -13.16 -7.70 -13.76
C ALA A 99 -14.26 -7.80 -12.69
N LEU A 100 -13.91 -7.50 -11.44
CA LEU A 100 -14.90 -7.47 -10.34
C LEU A 100 -15.95 -6.37 -10.54
N ALA A 101 -15.52 -5.18 -10.97
CA ALA A 101 -16.43 -4.07 -11.26
C ALA A 101 -17.39 -4.40 -12.42
N TRP A 102 -16.84 -5.00 -13.49
CA TRP A 102 -17.66 -5.46 -14.61
C TRP A 102 -18.69 -6.52 -14.17
N MET A 103 -18.26 -7.49 -13.39
CA MET A 103 -19.13 -8.54 -12.86
C MET A 103 -20.21 -7.93 -11.96
N TYR A 104 -19.88 -6.95 -11.12
CA TYR A 104 -20.83 -6.23 -10.28
C TYR A 104 -21.88 -5.47 -11.11
N VAL A 105 -21.46 -4.71 -12.13
CA VAL A 105 -22.37 -3.94 -12.99
C VAL A 105 -23.29 -4.86 -13.80
N THR A 106 -22.77 -6.01 -14.27
CA THR A 106 -23.53 -6.92 -15.15
C THR A 106 -24.48 -7.83 -14.39
N TYR A 107 -24.11 -8.26 -13.17
CA TYR A 107 -24.82 -9.30 -12.42
C TYR A 107 -25.20 -8.87 -11.00
N GLY A 108 -25.01 -7.58 -10.64
CA GLY A 108 -25.18 -7.09 -9.26
C GLY A 108 -26.58 -7.33 -8.66
N ASP A 109 -27.61 -7.37 -9.50
CA ASP A 109 -28.99 -7.60 -9.09
C ASP A 109 -29.33 -9.09 -8.89
N THR A 110 -28.35 -9.99 -9.05
CA THR A 110 -28.58 -11.42 -8.83
C THR A 110 -28.34 -11.80 -7.37
N PRO A 111 -29.19 -12.67 -6.75
CA PRO A 111 -29.03 -13.06 -5.35
C PRO A 111 -27.68 -13.68 -5.01
N GLN A 112 -27.04 -14.31 -5.99
CA GLN A 112 -25.72 -14.93 -5.83
C GLN A 112 -24.62 -13.87 -5.64
N ILE A 113 -24.66 -12.79 -6.43
CA ILE A 113 -23.71 -11.69 -6.32
C ILE A 113 -23.93 -10.88 -5.05
N GLU A 114 -25.19 -10.64 -4.68
CA GLU A 114 -25.54 -9.99 -3.41
C GLU A 114 -24.96 -10.75 -2.22
N ALA A 115 -25.09 -12.08 -2.20
CA ALA A 115 -24.49 -12.91 -1.14
C ALA A 115 -22.95 -12.82 -1.10
N VAL A 116 -22.27 -12.79 -2.26
CA VAL A 116 -20.81 -12.62 -2.35
C VAL A 116 -20.40 -11.25 -1.83
N LEU A 117 -21.10 -10.18 -2.25
CA LEU A 117 -20.82 -8.81 -1.81
C LEU A 117 -21.00 -8.66 -0.29
N TYR A 118 -22.05 -9.26 0.26
CA TYR A 118 -22.25 -9.30 1.70
C TYR A 118 -21.06 -9.96 2.42
N GLY A 119 -20.57 -11.07 1.90
CA GLY A 119 -19.35 -11.72 2.42
C GLY A 119 -18.11 -10.83 2.34
N VAL A 120 -17.93 -10.11 1.22
CA VAL A 120 -16.82 -9.16 1.04
C VAL A 120 -16.90 -8.03 2.07
N VAL A 121 -18.09 -7.45 2.31
CA VAL A 121 -18.29 -6.40 3.31
C VAL A 121 -17.89 -6.87 4.71
N LEU A 122 -18.27 -8.08 5.10
CA LEU A 122 -17.87 -8.66 6.39
C LEU A 122 -16.35 -8.81 6.53
N VAL A 123 -15.68 -9.26 5.48
CA VAL A 123 -14.21 -9.39 5.45
C VAL A 123 -13.55 -8.01 5.54
N VAL A 124 -14.05 -7.01 4.82
CA VAL A 124 -13.55 -5.63 4.89
C VAL A 124 -13.67 -5.07 6.30
N ILE A 125 -14.83 -5.26 6.94
CA ILE A 125 -15.05 -4.84 8.34
C ILE A 125 -14.04 -5.53 9.27
N ALA A 126 -13.82 -6.84 9.10
CA ALA A 126 -12.85 -7.58 9.90
C ALA A 126 -11.41 -7.08 9.71
N ILE A 127 -11.02 -6.74 8.47
CA ILE A 127 -9.70 -6.16 8.16
C ILE A 127 -9.54 -4.79 8.82
N ILE A 128 -10.56 -3.93 8.73
CA ILE A 128 -10.56 -2.61 9.36
C ILE A 128 -10.46 -2.76 10.89
N ALA A 129 -11.25 -3.63 11.48
CA ALA A 129 -11.20 -3.90 12.92
C ALA A 129 -9.82 -4.41 13.35
N HIS A 130 -9.21 -5.32 12.59
CA HIS A 130 -7.87 -5.82 12.85
C HIS A 130 -6.81 -4.71 12.76
N ALA A 131 -6.90 -3.84 11.75
CA ALA A 131 -6.01 -2.68 11.61
C ALA A 131 -6.14 -1.72 12.80
N LEU A 132 -7.36 -1.39 13.22
CA LEU A 132 -7.61 -0.55 14.39
C LEU A 132 -7.04 -1.16 15.69
N ILE A 133 -7.20 -2.47 15.88
CA ILE A 133 -6.59 -3.18 17.01
C ILE A 133 -5.06 -3.08 16.98
N GLY A 134 -4.45 -3.17 15.79
CA GLY A 134 -3.01 -2.97 15.60
C GLY A 134 -2.54 -1.55 15.95
N LEU A 135 -3.30 -0.55 15.51
CA LEU A 135 -2.98 0.86 15.77
C LEU A 135 -3.18 1.28 17.24
N ARG A 136 -4.00 0.56 18.03
CA ARG A 136 -4.28 0.92 19.42
C ARG A 136 -3.01 1.10 20.25
N ARG A 137 -1.98 0.29 20.01
CA ARG A 137 -0.69 0.38 20.75
C ARG A 137 0.08 1.66 20.44
N ILE A 138 -0.17 2.27 19.30
CA ILE A 138 0.47 3.52 18.86
C ILE A 138 -0.39 4.70 19.27
N ALA A 139 -1.71 4.62 19.08
CA ALA A 139 -2.66 5.69 19.35
C ALA A 139 -2.90 5.92 20.87
N PHE A 140 -2.86 4.85 21.68
CA PHE A 140 -3.18 4.93 23.11
C PHE A 140 -1.92 4.94 24.00
N LYS A 141 -0.87 5.61 23.56
CA LYS A 141 0.37 5.74 24.37
C LYS A 141 0.22 6.64 25.59
N THR A 142 -0.60 7.67 25.49
CA THR A 142 -0.80 8.64 26.58
C THR A 142 -2.30 8.93 26.75
N PRO A 143 -2.77 9.25 27.98
CA PRO A 143 -4.17 9.60 28.22
C PRO A 143 -4.60 10.84 27.42
N PHE A 144 -3.66 11.74 27.11
CA PHE A 144 -3.90 12.90 26.25
C PHE A 144 -4.26 12.49 24.82
N LEU A 145 -3.54 11.56 24.20
CA LEU A 145 -3.85 11.06 22.84
C LEU A 145 -5.21 10.35 22.80
N ILE A 146 -5.60 9.68 23.88
CA ILE A 146 -6.93 9.08 23.99
C ILE A 146 -8.00 10.18 24.00
N ALA A 147 -7.83 11.23 24.82
CA ALA A 147 -8.75 12.34 24.91
C ALA A 147 -8.88 13.09 23.57
N LEU A 148 -7.74 13.33 22.89
CA LEU A 148 -7.69 13.96 21.58
C LEU A 148 -8.41 13.11 20.51
N GLY A 149 -8.20 11.79 20.51
CA GLY A 149 -8.89 10.87 19.61
C GLY A 149 -10.40 10.83 19.84
N LEU A 150 -10.84 10.84 21.11
CA LEU A 150 -12.27 10.90 21.44
C LEU A 150 -12.89 12.25 21.04
N ALA A 151 -12.18 13.36 21.24
CA ALA A 151 -12.62 14.68 20.80
C ALA A 151 -12.74 14.76 19.26
N ALA A 152 -11.77 14.23 18.54
CA ALA A 152 -11.79 14.14 17.08
C ALA A 152 -12.96 13.30 16.58
N LEU A 153 -13.23 12.15 17.22
CA LEU A 153 -14.38 11.30 16.90
C LEU A 153 -15.71 12.02 17.16
N ALA A 154 -15.85 12.71 18.29
CA ALA A 154 -17.03 13.49 18.59
C ALA A 154 -17.25 14.63 17.59
N ALA A 155 -16.19 15.34 17.22
CA ALA A 155 -16.22 16.40 16.21
C ALA A 155 -16.64 15.86 14.82
N TYR A 156 -16.15 14.68 14.44
CA TYR A 156 -16.57 14.00 13.21
C TYR A 156 -18.06 13.62 13.23
N LEU A 157 -18.53 13.05 14.34
CA LEU A 157 -19.97 12.69 14.49
C LEU A 157 -20.89 13.92 14.49
N TRP A 158 -20.40 15.10 14.85
CA TRP A 158 -21.11 16.37 14.72
C TRP A 158 -21.05 16.97 13.31
N GLY A 159 -20.40 16.28 12.35
CA GLY A 159 -20.37 16.69 10.94
C GLY A 159 -19.31 17.72 10.60
N LEU A 160 -18.29 17.91 11.46
CA LEU A 160 -17.15 18.74 11.12
C LEU A 160 -16.31 18.08 10.02
N ASN A 161 -15.75 18.92 9.14
CA ASN A 161 -14.92 18.46 8.03
C ASN A 161 -13.65 17.76 8.55
N GLU A 162 -13.34 16.61 8.01
CA GLU A 162 -12.20 15.76 8.38
C GLU A 162 -10.87 16.49 8.32
N LEU A 163 -10.69 17.35 7.30
CA LEU A 163 -9.46 18.15 7.14
C LEU A 163 -9.27 19.16 8.27
N VAL A 164 -10.36 19.74 8.80
CA VAL A 164 -10.32 20.67 9.92
C VAL A 164 -9.92 19.94 11.20
N ILE A 165 -10.50 18.75 11.42
CA ILE A 165 -10.19 17.90 12.57
C ILE A 165 -8.71 17.50 12.57
N LEU A 166 -8.18 17.07 11.40
CA LEU A 166 -6.78 16.69 11.25
C LEU A 166 -5.84 17.89 11.45
N ALA A 167 -6.17 19.05 10.89
CA ALA A 167 -5.36 20.25 11.05
C ALA A 167 -5.31 20.72 12.52
N ALA A 168 -6.44 20.70 13.22
CA ALA A 168 -6.53 21.05 14.64
C ALA A 168 -5.74 20.05 15.51
N GLY A 169 -5.83 18.75 15.22
CA GLY A 169 -5.06 17.72 15.93
C GLY A 169 -3.55 17.87 15.77
N ALA A 170 -3.09 18.17 14.55
CA ALA A 170 -1.67 18.38 14.26
C ALA A 170 -1.11 19.65 14.93
N ASP A 171 -1.93 20.69 15.07
CA ASP A 171 -1.52 21.95 15.74
C ASP A 171 -1.36 21.73 17.27
N GLU A 172 -2.23 20.91 17.87
CA GLU A 172 -2.18 20.59 19.28
C GLU A 172 -0.95 19.73 19.63
N GLU A 173 -0.62 18.75 18.78
CA GLU A 173 0.58 17.92 18.96
C GLU A 173 1.87 18.76 18.88
N ARG A 174 1.95 19.71 17.94
CA ARG A 174 3.08 20.65 17.82
C ARG A 174 3.24 21.60 19.03
N ARG A 175 2.16 21.93 19.70
CA ARG A 175 2.19 22.77 20.90
C ARG A 175 2.77 22.05 22.12
N LEU A 176 2.65 20.73 22.16
CA LEU A 176 3.13 19.90 23.26
C LEU A 176 4.61 19.51 23.13
N GLU A 177 5.16 19.56 21.90
CA GLU A 177 6.58 19.30 21.65
C GLU A 177 7.47 20.54 21.87
N ARG A 178 6.89 21.71 22.16
CA ARG A 178 7.62 22.95 22.49
C ARG A 178 7.67 23.19 23.99
#